data_280dbf5afe2c28bdeedba02bbe0feec7
#
_entry.id   280dbf5afe2c28bdeedba02bbe0feec7
#
_cell.length_a   1.000
_cell.length_b   1.000
_cell.length_c   1.000
_cell.angle_alpha   90.00
_cell.angle_beta   90.00
_cell.angle_gamma   90.00
#
_symmetry.space_group_name_H-M   'P 1'
#
loop_
_entity.id
_entity.type
_entity.pdbx_description
1 polymer ?
#
loop_
_entity_poly.entity_id
_entity_poly.type
_entity_poly.pdbx_seq_one_letter_code
_entity_poly.pdbx_strand_id
1 'polypeptide(L)'
;TQSEYMRRMKEMARLQPGMSFYGDMPDMYTLVLNTDAPLIKQVLEDSEAATKEQLSPVEAEIRGLSARQAVLRQEQEKKKPEEVTQEEKDDLKKCGEDIQAENKKKNDILKEYADGNERVHQLIDLALLQNGMLRGEALTKFVKRSVSMIK
;
A
#
# COMPACT_ATOMS: atom_id res chain seq x y z
N THR A 1 -4.44 -11.28 -6.36
CA THR A 1 -4.28 -12.66 -6.87
C THR A 1 -3.25 -13.40 -6.03
N GLN A 2 -3.57 -14.60 -5.62
CA GLN A 2 -2.58 -15.51 -5.03
C GLN A 2 -1.72 -16.10 -6.14
N SER A 3 -0.41 -16.28 -5.90
CA SER A 3 0.43 -17.00 -6.84
C SER A 3 -0.09 -18.43 -7.02
N GLU A 4 -0.36 -18.83 -8.26
CA GLU A 4 -0.85 -20.19 -8.58
C GLU A 4 0.14 -21.27 -8.11
N TYR A 5 1.43 -20.98 -8.16
CA TYR A 5 2.47 -21.85 -7.62
C TYR A 5 2.29 -22.09 -6.11
N MET A 6 2.10 -21.02 -5.34
CA MET A 6 1.91 -21.12 -3.88
C MET A 6 0.61 -21.87 -3.53
N ARG A 7 -0.47 -21.64 -4.30
CA ARG A 7 -1.74 -22.35 -4.14
C ARG A 7 -1.55 -23.86 -4.33
N ARG A 8 -0.88 -24.27 -5.41
CA ARG A 8 -0.58 -25.68 -5.70
C ARG A 8 0.33 -26.30 -4.65
N MET A 9 1.34 -25.57 -4.18
CA MET A 9 2.24 -26.06 -3.12
C MET A 9 1.48 -26.34 -1.82
N LYS A 10 0.54 -25.45 -1.44
CA LYS A 10 -0.33 -25.67 -0.25
C LYS A 10 -1.29 -26.84 -0.42
N GLU A 11 -1.88 -27.01 -1.60
CA GLU A 11 -2.71 -28.20 -1.89
C GLU A 11 -1.92 -29.49 -1.78
N MET A 12 -0.69 -29.53 -2.33
CA MET A 12 0.20 -30.70 -2.21
C MET A 12 0.61 -30.96 -0.76
N ALA A 13 0.90 -29.90 0.01
CA ALA A 13 1.27 -30.00 1.42
C ALA A 13 0.15 -30.63 2.29
N ARG A 14 -1.12 -30.40 1.93
CA ARG A 14 -2.28 -31.04 2.61
C ARG A 14 -2.38 -32.53 2.32
N LEU A 15 -1.87 -32.98 1.19
CA LEU A 15 -1.93 -34.37 0.74
C LEU A 15 -0.73 -35.20 1.18
N GLN A 16 0.38 -34.57 1.57
CA GLN A 16 1.62 -35.24 1.95
C GLN A 16 2.08 -34.83 3.35
N PRO A 17 2.08 -35.74 4.35
CA PRO A 17 2.43 -35.43 5.75
C PRO A 17 3.84 -34.86 5.96
N GLY A 18 4.77 -35.03 5.02
CA GLY A 18 6.14 -34.51 5.12
C GLY A 18 6.32 -33.06 4.67
N MET A 19 5.29 -32.40 4.14
CA MET A 19 5.34 -31.01 3.63
C MET A 19 4.54 -30.02 4.46
N SER A 20 4.30 -30.31 5.74
CA SER A 20 3.52 -29.45 6.65
C SER A 20 4.00 -28.01 6.73
N PHE A 21 5.31 -27.77 6.57
CA PHE A 21 5.90 -26.42 6.57
C PHE A 21 5.26 -25.45 5.55
N TYR A 22 4.87 -25.94 4.38
CA TYR A 22 4.19 -25.12 3.37
C TYR A 22 2.71 -24.88 3.68
N GLY A 23 2.10 -25.73 4.50
CA GLY A 23 0.70 -25.59 4.94
C GLY A 23 0.49 -24.43 5.91
N ASP A 24 1.51 -24.12 6.73
CA ASP A 24 1.45 -23.08 7.77
C ASP A 24 1.90 -21.69 7.28
N MET A 25 2.37 -21.58 6.02
CA MET A 25 2.74 -20.27 5.47
C MET A 25 1.50 -19.38 5.32
N PRO A 26 1.60 -18.08 5.73
CA PRO A 26 0.50 -17.14 5.59
C PRO A 26 0.11 -16.99 4.12
N ASP A 27 -1.19 -16.83 3.88
CA ASP A 27 -1.68 -16.55 2.53
C ASP A 27 -1.29 -15.11 2.13
N MET A 28 -0.53 -15.00 1.06
CA MET A 28 -0.18 -13.71 0.46
C MET A 28 -1.06 -13.46 -0.76
N TYR A 29 -1.78 -12.37 -0.73
CA TYR A 29 -2.65 -11.95 -1.81
C TYR A 29 -2.20 -10.61 -2.38
N THR A 30 -2.30 -10.45 -3.70
CA THR A 30 -2.09 -9.18 -4.37
C THR A 30 -3.44 -8.67 -4.88
N LEU A 31 -3.84 -7.49 -4.42
CA LEU A 31 -4.99 -6.77 -4.98
C LEU A 31 -4.53 -6.06 -6.27
N VAL A 32 -5.18 -6.37 -7.38
CA VAL A 32 -4.94 -5.71 -8.66
C VAL A 32 -6.13 -4.82 -8.97
N LEU A 33 -5.88 -3.53 -9.18
CA LEU A 33 -6.91 -2.56 -9.52
C LEU A 33 -6.84 -2.24 -11.01
N ASN A 34 -8.02 -2.27 -11.67
CA ASN A 34 -8.15 -1.72 -13.02
C ASN A 34 -8.37 -0.21 -12.92
N THR A 35 -7.31 0.56 -13.16
CA THR A 35 -7.34 2.03 -13.09
C THR A 35 -8.21 2.69 -14.15
N ASP A 36 -8.61 1.96 -15.19
CA ASP A 36 -9.54 2.47 -16.23
C ASP A 36 -11.01 2.27 -15.85
N ALA A 37 -11.30 1.46 -14.83
CA ALA A 37 -12.67 1.26 -14.38
C ALA A 37 -13.26 2.55 -13.79
N PRO A 38 -14.47 2.99 -14.25
CA PRO A 38 -15.07 4.25 -13.78
C PRO A 38 -15.22 4.34 -12.27
N LEU A 39 -15.56 3.22 -11.61
CA LEU A 39 -15.72 3.16 -10.17
C LEU A 39 -14.39 3.39 -9.44
N ILE A 40 -13.28 2.88 -9.97
CA ILE A 40 -11.94 3.08 -9.38
C ILE A 40 -11.50 4.54 -9.56
N LYS A 41 -11.77 5.15 -10.74
CA LYS A 41 -11.53 6.58 -10.97
C LYS A 41 -12.31 7.45 -9.99
N GLN A 42 -13.58 7.15 -9.78
CA GLN A 42 -14.40 7.88 -8.81
C GLN A 42 -13.88 7.76 -7.37
N VAL A 43 -13.46 6.55 -6.94
CA VAL A 43 -12.85 6.37 -5.61
C VAL A 43 -11.57 7.18 -5.47
N LEU A 44 -10.75 7.26 -6.52
CA LEU A 44 -9.52 8.08 -6.53
C LEU A 44 -9.88 9.57 -6.39
N GLU A 45 -10.79 10.07 -7.22
CA GLU A 45 -11.25 11.48 -7.18
C GLU A 45 -11.84 11.85 -5.81
N ASP A 46 -12.70 10.99 -5.25
CA ASP A 46 -13.28 11.18 -3.92
C ASP A 46 -12.19 11.21 -2.83
N SER A 47 -11.18 10.33 -2.94
CA SER A 47 -10.07 10.29 -1.97
C SER A 47 -9.17 11.52 -2.07
N GLU A 48 -8.85 11.97 -3.28
CA GLU A 48 -8.06 13.18 -3.52
C GLU A 48 -8.78 14.42 -2.98
N ALA A 49 -10.08 14.54 -3.24
CA ALA A 49 -10.88 15.66 -2.73
C ALA A 49 -10.95 15.67 -1.20
N ALA A 50 -11.15 14.52 -0.57
CA ALA A 50 -11.31 14.41 0.88
C ALA A 50 -9.99 14.62 1.65
N THR A 51 -8.85 14.24 1.07
CA THR A 51 -7.55 14.28 1.75
C THR A 51 -6.66 15.44 1.32
N LYS A 52 -7.07 16.23 0.33
CA LYS A 52 -6.29 17.30 -0.30
C LYS A 52 -5.67 18.28 0.70
N GLU A 53 -6.46 18.75 1.65
CA GLU A 53 -5.98 19.74 2.63
C GLU A 53 -4.88 19.17 3.54
N GLN A 54 -5.00 17.90 3.91
CA GLN A 54 -4.03 17.23 4.76
C GLN A 54 -2.78 16.77 3.97
N LEU A 55 -2.97 16.32 2.73
CA LEU A 55 -1.88 15.81 1.90
C LEU A 55 -1.03 16.91 1.25
N SER A 56 -1.63 18.04 0.88
CA SER A 56 -0.92 19.11 0.17
C SER A 56 0.37 19.56 0.87
N PRO A 57 0.39 19.84 2.19
CA PRO A 57 1.61 20.24 2.88
C PRO A 57 2.63 19.09 2.97
N VAL A 58 2.19 17.86 3.22
CA VAL A 58 3.06 16.68 3.29
C VAL A 58 3.72 16.40 1.94
N GLU A 59 2.97 16.48 0.85
CA GLU A 59 3.51 16.29 -0.50
C GLU A 59 4.45 17.41 -0.93
N ALA A 60 4.20 18.65 -0.49
CA ALA A 60 5.12 19.75 -0.72
C ALA A 60 6.45 19.51 -0.01
N GLU A 61 6.42 19.04 1.24
CA GLU A 61 7.62 18.69 2.01
C GLU A 61 8.40 17.55 1.36
N ILE A 62 7.72 16.46 0.96
CA ILE A 62 8.34 15.34 0.24
C ILE A 62 9.03 15.83 -1.04
N ARG A 63 8.39 16.71 -1.81
CA ARG A 63 9.01 17.28 -3.02
C ARG A 63 10.24 18.11 -2.69
N GLY A 64 10.20 18.96 -1.66
CA GLY A 64 11.33 19.77 -1.21
C GLY A 64 12.51 18.90 -0.76
N LEU A 65 12.24 17.91 0.11
CA LEU A 65 13.25 16.97 0.59
C LEU A 65 13.84 16.12 -0.54
N SER A 66 13.00 15.66 -1.48
CA SER A 66 13.48 14.88 -2.64
C SER A 66 14.37 15.70 -3.57
N ALA A 67 14.04 16.96 -3.79
CA ALA A 67 14.89 17.89 -4.56
C ALA A 67 16.23 18.10 -3.85
N ARG A 68 16.22 18.33 -2.52
CA ARG A 68 17.44 18.45 -1.72
C ARG A 68 18.29 17.18 -1.78
N GLN A 69 17.67 16.01 -1.64
CA GLN A 69 18.37 14.73 -1.71
C GLN A 69 19.05 14.54 -3.08
N ALA A 70 18.37 14.91 -4.17
CA ALA A 70 18.93 14.83 -5.51
C ALA A 70 20.17 15.73 -5.66
N VAL A 71 20.14 16.95 -5.13
CA VAL A 71 21.30 17.85 -5.13
C VAL A 71 22.46 17.27 -4.33
N LEU A 72 22.21 16.80 -3.10
CA LEU A 72 23.23 16.19 -2.25
C LEU A 72 23.90 14.97 -2.92
N ARG A 73 23.10 14.11 -3.58
CA ARG A 73 23.64 12.97 -4.34
C ARG A 73 24.51 13.43 -5.51
N GLN A 74 24.05 14.41 -6.27
CA GLN A 74 24.80 14.92 -7.41
C GLN A 74 26.11 15.58 -6.98
N GLU A 75 26.15 16.25 -5.84
CA GLU A 75 27.38 16.82 -5.27
C GLU A 75 28.35 15.74 -4.81
N GLN A 76 27.87 14.68 -4.17
CA GLN A 76 28.70 13.54 -3.78
C GLN A 76 29.25 12.77 -4.99
N GLU A 77 28.45 12.59 -6.05
CA GLU A 77 28.87 11.91 -7.29
C GLU A 77 30.02 12.64 -8.02
N LYS A 78 30.14 13.94 -7.84
CA LYS A 78 31.23 14.76 -8.42
C LYS A 78 32.56 14.61 -7.67
N LYS A 79 32.54 14.07 -6.46
CA LYS A 79 33.69 13.87 -5.58
C LYS A 79 34.18 12.43 -5.65
N LYS A 80 35.47 12.22 -5.37
CA LYS A 80 35.95 10.87 -5.14
C LYS A 80 35.39 10.34 -3.82
N PRO A 81 35.20 9.03 -3.65
CA PRO A 81 34.66 8.43 -2.42
C PRO A 81 35.41 8.84 -1.15
N GLU A 82 36.71 9.10 -1.27
CA GLU A 82 37.60 9.53 -0.20
C GLU A 82 37.44 11.01 0.19
N GLU A 83 36.87 11.80 -0.70
CA GLU A 83 36.64 13.24 -0.53
C GLU A 83 35.25 13.56 0.04
N VAL A 84 34.35 12.57 0.10
CA VAL A 84 33.02 12.71 0.70
C VAL A 84 33.13 12.66 2.20
N THR A 85 32.83 13.78 2.86
CA THR A 85 32.91 13.90 4.32
C THR A 85 31.84 13.08 5.03
N GLN A 86 32.07 12.78 6.31
CA GLN A 86 31.07 12.08 7.12
C GLN A 86 29.79 12.92 7.28
N GLU A 87 29.93 14.24 7.41
CA GLU A 87 28.81 15.18 7.51
C GLU A 87 27.91 15.13 6.27
N GLU A 88 28.50 15.10 5.07
CA GLU A 88 27.74 14.97 3.82
C GLU A 88 27.00 13.63 3.72
N LYS A 89 27.56 12.54 4.23
CA LYS A 89 26.89 11.24 4.29
C LYS A 89 25.73 11.25 5.28
N ASP A 90 25.94 11.89 6.42
CA ASP A 90 24.93 11.99 7.47
C ASP A 90 23.77 12.90 7.02
N ASP A 91 24.05 14.00 6.30
CA ASP A 91 23.03 14.86 5.71
C ASP A 91 22.17 14.13 4.68
N LEU A 92 22.81 13.35 3.79
CA LEU A 92 22.08 12.55 2.79
C LEU A 92 21.23 11.48 3.46
N LYS A 93 21.75 10.82 4.48
CA LYS A 93 21.03 9.82 5.26
C LYS A 93 19.83 10.43 5.98
N LYS A 94 20.03 11.54 6.67
CA LYS A 94 18.97 12.30 7.37
C LYS A 94 17.88 12.72 6.41
N CYS A 95 18.24 13.26 5.26
CA CYS A 95 17.27 13.64 4.23
C CYS A 95 16.42 12.43 3.77
N GLY A 96 17.03 11.25 3.65
CA GLY A 96 16.33 10.00 3.34
C GLY A 96 15.38 9.57 4.46
N GLU A 97 15.78 9.70 5.71
CA GLU A 97 14.95 9.40 6.89
C GLU A 97 13.76 10.37 6.98
N ASP A 98 13.98 11.65 6.72
CA ASP A 98 12.92 12.68 6.71
C ASP A 98 11.89 12.38 5.60
N ILE A 99 12.34 12.00 4.39
CA ILE A 99 11.45 11.57 3.30
C ILE A 99 10.61 10.36 3.71
N GLN A 100 11.21 9.38 4.38
CA GLN A 100 10.47 8.20 4.86
C GLN A 100 9.44 8.58 5.92
N ALA A 101 9.78 9.49 6.82
CA ALA A 101 8.85 9.99 7.84
C ALA A 101 7.65 10.70 7.22
N GLU A 102 7.87 11.58 6.24
CA GLU A 102 6.78 12.25 5.53
C GLU A 102 5.93 11.29 4.69
N ASN A 103 6.54 10.30 4.01
CA ASN A 103 5.80 9.26 3.32
C ASN A 103 4.95 8.41 4.27
N LYS A 104 5.44 8.17 5.50
CA LYS A 104 4.62 7.52 6.53
C LYS A 104 3.41 8.36 6.90
N LYS A 105 3.56 9.66 7.12
CA LYS A 105 2.43 10.57 7.39
C LYS A 105 1.42 10.53 6.25
N LYS A 106 1.89 10.59 5.00
CA LYS A 106 1.04 10.45 3.81
C LYS A 106 0.23 9.15 3.83
N ASN A 107 0.90 8.03 4.11
CA ASN A 107 0.24 6.73 4.18
C ASN A 107 -0.75 6.63 5.33
N ASP A 108 -0.45 7.23 6.49
CA ASP A 108 -1.35 7.25 7.65
C ASP A 108 -2.63 8.03 7.33
N ILE A 109 -2.54 9.19 6.67
CA ILE A 109 -3.70 9.98 6.21
C ILE A 109 -4.57 9.18 5.24
N LEU A 110 -3.94 8.56 4.22
CA LEU A 110 -4.67 7.76 3.23
C LEU A 110 -5.30 6.51 3.86
N LYS A 111 -4.63 5.92 4.83
CA LYS A 111 -5.15 4.78 5.57
C LYS A 111 -6.36 5.16 6.40
N GLU A 112 -6.31 6.28 7.13
CA GLU A 112 -7.44 6.78 7.91
C GLU A 112 -8.67 7.02 7.03
N TYR A 113 -8.47 7.65 5.87
CA TYR A 113 -9.52 7.80 4.87
C TYR A 113 -10.09 6.45 4.40
N ALA A 114 -9.23 5.51 4.06
CA ALA A 114 -9.65 4.20 3.57
C ALA A 114 -10.40 3.39 4.65
N ASP A 115 -9.91 3.42 5.89
CA ASP A 115 -10.53 2.72 7.02
C ASP A 115 -11.93 3.26 7.35
N GLY A 116 -12.19 4.55 7.10
CA GLY A 116 -13.51 5.19 7.25
C GLY A 116 -14.41 5.10 6.02
N ASN A 117 -13.93 4.59 4.89
CA ASN A 117 -14.67 4.63 3.62
C ASN A 117 -15.37 3.31 3.30
N GLU A 118 -16.70 3.26 3.48
CA GLU A 118 -17.50 2.05 3.22
C GLU A 118 -17.40 1.54 1.76
N ARG A 119 -17.23 2.46 0.79
CA ARG A 119 -17.11 2.09 -0.64
C ARG A 119 -15.78 1.37 -0.91
N VAL A 120 -14.68 1.82 -0.30
CA VAL A 120 -13.38 1.14 -0.37
C VAL A 120 -13.47 -0.27 0.20
N HIS A 121 -14.06 -0.41 1.40
CA HIS A 121 -14.29 -1.73 2.00
C HIS A 121 -15.17 -2.63 1.13
N GLN A 122 -16.21 -2.07 0.51
CA GLN A 122 -17.11 -2.83 -0.36
C GLN A 122 -16.37 -3.38 -1.59
N LEU A 123 -15.48 -2.58 -2.20
CA LEU A 123 -14.68 -3.01 -3.35
C LEU A 123 -13.69 -4.12 -3.00
N ILE A 124 -13.02 -4.00 -1.85
CA ILE A 124 -12.09 -5.03 -1.37
C ILE A 124 -12.84 -6.33 -1.10
N ASP A 125 -13.95 -6.25 -0.38
CA ASP A 125 -14.75 -7.43 -0.04
C ASP A 125 -15.38 -8.09 -1.28
N LEU A 126 -15.76 -7.30 -2.30
CA LEU A 126 -16.23 -7.84 -3.57
C LEU A 126 -15.13 -8.64 -4.28
N ALA A 127 -13.90 -8.14 -4.29
CA ALA A 127 -12.77 -8.86 -4.85
C ALA A 127 -12.46 -10.16 -4.08
N LEU A 128 -12.57 -10.13 -2.76
CA LEU A 128 -12.43 -11.31 -1.90
C LEU A 128 -13.56 -12.32 -2.14
N LEU A 129 -14.80 -11.86 -2.26
CA LEU A 129 -15.97 -12.68 -2.54
C LEU A 129 -15.83 -13.42 -3.88
N GLN A 130 -15.41 -12.71 -4.92
CA GLN A 130 -15.21 -13.29 -6.25
C GLN A 130 -14.20 -14.45 -6.25
N ASN A 131 -13.23 -14.40 -5.34
CA ASN A 131 -12.21 -15.45 -5.16
C ASN A 131 -12.58 -16.48 -4.08
N GLY A 132 -13.81 -16.47 -3.55
CA GLY A 132 -14.29 -17.41 -2.53
C GLY A 132 -13.61 -17.25 -1.16
N MET A 133 -12.98 -16.08 -0.93
CA MET A 133 -12.21 -15.80 0.28
C MET A 133 -13.00 -15.06 1.36
N LEU A 134 -14.15 -14.49 1.02
CA LEU A 134 -15.02 -13.78 1.96
C LEU A 134 -15.99 -14.78 2.62
N ARG A 135 -15.85 -14.99 3.93
CA ARG A 135 -16.63 -15.98 4.68
C ARG A 135 -17.00 -15.45 6.08
N GLY A 136 -17.99 -16.12 6.71
CA GLY A 136 -18.35 -15.86 8.10
C GLY A 136 -18.80 -14.42 8.35
N GLU A 137 -18.25 -13.82 9.40
CA GLU A 137 -18.61 -12.46 9.83
C GLU A 137 -18.29 -11.40 8.76
N ALA A 138 -17.19 -11.55 8.02
CA ALA A 138 -16.82 -10.63 6.94
C ALA A 138 -17.86 -10.62 5.83
N LEU A 139 -18.37 -11.80 5.43
CA LEU A 139 -19.48 -11.91 4.47
C LEU A 139 -20.77 -11.25 5.01
N THR A 140 -21.06 -11.42 6.29
CA THR A 140 -22.23 -10.78 6.90
C THR A 140 -22.12 -9.24 6.89
N LYS A 141 -20.94 -8.70 7.19
CA LYS A 141 -20.66 -7.27 7.13
C LYS A 141 -20.79 -6.73 5.68
N PHE A 142 -20.25 -7.45 4.71
CA PHE A 142 -20.38 -7.14 3.29
C PHE A 142 -21.84 -7.04 2.85
N VAL A 143 -22.66 -8.07 3.19
CA VAL A 143 -24.10 -8.07 2.83
C VAL A 143 -24.84 -6.89 3.47
N LYS A 144 -24.59 -6.60 4.76
CA LYS A 144 -25.21 -5.44 5.43
C LYS A 144 -24.86 -4.12 4.75
N ARG A 145 -23.59 -3.89 4.37
CA ARG A 145 -23.19 -2.70 3.62
C ARG A 145 -23.83 -2.66 2.24
N SER A 146 -23.87 -3.78 1.52
CA SER A 146 -24.53 -3.84 0.21
C SER A 146 -25.99 -3.40 0.29
N VAL A 147 -26.71 -3.86 1.31
CA VAL A 147 -28.12 -3.46 1.52
C VAL A 147 -28.25 -1.98 1.87
N SER A 148 -27.34 -1.41 2.67
CA SER A 148 -27.36 0.02 3.00
C SER A 148 -27.07 0.92 1.80
N MET A 149 -26.26 0.46 0.83
CA MET A 149 -25.91 1.21 -0.37
C MET A 149 -27.01 1.21 -1.47
N ILE A 150 -27.99 0.31 -1.38
CA ILE A 150 -29.10 0.20 -2.33
C ILE A 150 -30.27 1.16 -1.94
N LYS A 151 -30.30 1.65 -0.72
CA LYS A 151 -31.28 2.61 -0.23
C LYS A 151 -30.94 4.03 -0.66
#